data_e851ed2b6a94b98176d5c167dad17c5c
#
_entry.id   e851ed2b6a94b98176d5c167dad17c5c
#
_cell.length_a   1.000
_cell.length_b   1.000
_cell.length_c   1.000
_cell.angle_alpha   90.00
_cell.angle_beta   90.00
_cell.angle_gamma   90.00
#
_symmetry.space_group_name_H-M   'P 1'
#
loop_
_entity.id
_entity.type
_entity.pdbx_description
1 polymer ?
#
loop_
_entity_poly.entity_id
_entity_poly.type
_entity_poly.pdbx_seq_one_letter_code
_entity_poly.pdbx_strand_id
1 'polypeptide(L)'
;PPPPVVNAAPEPVITQPKAPDIPTRVPPAVTEPGIEEVVPAQPPVTLETSDEPVREELAKAGSAQLYTGLLTNEDLIQRSTGVIDGMSRGLVLQKILPLPRPEGAFTALELEGQVVVDPASYERYDAYAGAVASLNTEQLVSVFHQFRPLMEQAYAELGYPPAEFDNALVRALDRVIATPEIR
;
A
#
# COMPACT_ATOMS: atom_id res chain seq x y z
N PRO A 1 -47.82 -30.21 8.31
CA PRO A 1 -46.48 -30.35 8.77
C PRO A 1 -45.68 -29.09 8.46
N PRO A 2 -44.89 -28.59 9.41
CA PRO A 2 -44.05 -27.42 9.16
C PRO A 2 -42.92 -27.72 8.18
N PRO A 3 -42.42 -26.73 7.42
CA PRO A 3 -41.33 -26.94 6.48
C PRO A 3 -40.01 -27.27 7.23
N PRO A 4 -39.07 -28.02 6.59
CA PRO A 4 -37.82 -28.41 7.23
C PRO A 4 -36.92 -27.18 7.47
N VAL A 5 -36.39 -27.10 8.70
CA VAL A 5 -35.37 -26.11 9.07
C VAL A 5 -34.09 -26.47 8.30
N VAL A 6 -33.73 -25.64 7.33
CA VAL A 6 -32.42 -25.73 6.65
C VAL A 6 -31.38 -25.25 7.64
N ASN A 7 -30.59 -26.18 8.13
CA ASN A 7 -29.43 -25.91 9.00
C ASN A 7 -28.40 -25.19 8.13
N ALA A 8 -28.21 -23.88 8.35
CA ALA A 8 -27.18 -23.11 7.68
C ALA A 8 -25.81 -23.72 8.01
N ALA A 9 -25.04 -24.04 6.98
CA ALA A 9 -23.66 -24.50 7.14
C ALA A 9 -22.86 -23.42 7.89
N PRO A 10 -21.96 -23.78 8.81
CA PRO A 10 -21.12 -22.81 9.50
C PRO A 10 -20.28 -22.05 8.49
N GLU A 11 -20.32 -20.73 8.60
CA GLU A 11 -19.47 -19.85 7.80
C GLU A 11 -18.00 -20.23 8.00
N PRO A 12 -17.18 -20.22 6.93
CA PRO A 12 -15.76 -20.53 7.06
C PRO A 12 -15.11 -19.51 7.98
N VAL A 13 -14.60 -19.98 9.11
CA VAL A 13 -13.76 -19.18 10.00
C VAL A 13 -12.49 -18.85 9.22
N ILE A 14 -12.39 -17.63 8.71
CA ILE A 14 -11.18 -17.12 8.08
C ILE A 14 -10.15 -16.97 9.21
N THR A 15 -9.32 -17.97 9.38
CA THR A 15 -8.16 -17.90 10.28
C THR A 15 -7.22 -16.86 9.71
N GLN A 16 -7.13 -15.70 10.36
CA GLN A 16 -6.17 -14.65 9.97
C GLN A 16 -4.75 -15.22 10.07
N PRO A 17 -3.92 -15.07 9.04
CA PRO A 17 -2.52 -15.47 9.15
C PRO A 17 -1.86 -14.67 10.29
N LYS A 18 -1.04 -15.38 11.10
CA LYS A 18 -0.25 -14.75 12.16
C LYS A 18 0.63 -13.66 11.54
N ALA A 19 0.73 -12.50 12.24
CA ALA A 19 1.61 -11.42 11.82
C ALA A 19 3.02 -11.95 11.52
N PRO A 20 3.63 -11.58 10.38
CA PRO A 20 5.01 -11.94 10.11
C PRO A 20 5.93 -11.36 11.20
N ASP A 21 6.92 -12.14 11.62
CA ASP A 21 7.95 -11.73 12.59
C ASP A 21 8.89 -10.75 11.85
N ILE A 22 8.50 -9.47 11.79
CA ILE A 22 9.37 -8.44 11.24
C ILE A 22 10.42 -8.13 12.29
N PRO A 23 11.73 -8.28 11.99
CA PRO A 23 12.79 -8.03 12.96
C PRO A 23 12.66 -6.61 13.52
N THR A 24 12.34 -6.49 14.79
CA THR A 24 12.43 -5.22 15.51
C THR A 24 13.89 -4.83 15.52
N ARG A 25 14.23 -3.68 14.93
CA ARG A 25 15.58 -3.16 14.96
C ARG A 25 15.98 -2.99 16.42
N VAL A 26 16.90 -3.84 16.90
CA VAL A 26 17.53 -3.67 18.21
C VAL A 26 18.24 -2.32 18.17
N PRO A 27 17.93 -1.36 19.06
CA PRO A 27 18.69 -0.13 19.15
C PRO A 27 20.17 -0.47 19.39
N PRO A 28 21.13 0.19 18.76
CA PRO A 28 22.53 -0.04 19.10
C PRO A 28 22.74 0.19 20.58
N ALA A 29 23.51 -0.70 21.23
CA ALA A 29 23.81 -0.62 22.65
C ALA A 29 24.33 0.78 23.00
N VAL A 30 23.74 1.35 24.03
CA VAL A 30 24.13 2.68 24.56
C VAL A 30 25.59 2.61 25.01
N THR A 31 26.49 3.18 24.23
CA THR A 31 27.86 3.49 24.65
C THR A 31 27.81 4.75 25.48
N GLU A 32 28.46 4.76 26.63
CA GLU A 32 28.47 5.82 27.64
C GLU A 32 28.79 7.23 27.10
N PRO A 33 28.43 8.33 27.82
CA PRO A 33 28.22 9.64 27.25
C PRO A 33 29.55 10.36 26.97
N GLY A 34 29.90 10.46 25.72
CA GLY A 34 30.66 11.60 25.23
C GLY A 34 29.73 12.80 25.17
N ILE A 35 30.21 13.98 25.55
CA ILE A 35 29.50 15.26 25.53
C ILE A 35 29.01 15.49 24.10
N GLU A 36 27.78 15.08 23.78
CA GLU A 36 27.15 15.39 22.51
C GLU A 36 26.63 16.81 22.57
N GLU A 37 27.10 17.60 21.63
CA GLU A 37 26.55 18.89 21.23
C GLU A 37 25.03 18.69 21.07
N VAL A 38 24.24 19.36 21.91
CA VAL A 38 22.77 19.28 21.90
C VAL A 38 22.28 19.87 20.58
N VAL A 39 22.22 19.03 19.56
CA VAL A 39 21.43 19.34 18.37
C VAL A 39 19.99 19.50 18.86
N PRO A 40 19.33 20.64 18.63
CA PRO A 40 17.96 20.82 19.08
C PRO A 40 17.11 19.66 18.53
N ALA A 41 16.54 18.86 19.43
CA ALA A 41 15.69 17.76 19.07
C ALA A 41 14.54 18.32 18.23
N GLN A 42 14.48 17.93 16.96
CA GLN A 42 13.34 18.27 16.12
C GLN A 42 12.09 17.71 16.79
N PRO A 43 10.98 18.47 16.82
CA PRO A 43 9.76 17.98 17.41
C PRO A 43 9.38 16.64 16.74
N PRO A 44 8.84 15.68 17.51
CA PRO A 44 8.47 14.38 16.97
C PRO A 44 7.45 14.57 15.82
N VAL A 45 7.67 13.90 14.72
CA VAL A 45 6.74 13.91 13.59
C VAL A 45 5.43 13.24 14.03
N THR A 46 4.31 13.95 13.87
CA THR A 46 2.94 13.47 14.15
C THR A 46 2.20 13.23 12.83
N LEU A 47 1.00 12.65 12.86
CA LEU A 47 0.19 12.47 11.65
C LEU A 47 -0.06 13.81 10.94
N GLU A 48 -0.35 14.87 11.70
CA GLU A 48 -0.65 16.21 11.16
C GLU A 48 0.58 16.89 10.54
N THR A 49 1.78 16.52 10.95
CA THR A 49 3.04 17.12 10.46
C THR A 49 3.84 16.17 9.57
N SER A 50 3.31 14.98 9.25
CA SER A 50 4.03 13.93 8.53
C SER A 50 4.17 14.16 7.05
N ASP A 51 3.31 14.94 6.42
CA ASP A 51 3.22 15.06 4.97
C ASP A 51 4.52 15.53 4.32
N GLU A 52 5.15 16.57 4.85
CA GLU A 52 6.39 17.07 4.27
C GLU A 52 7.56 16.09 4.42
N PRO A 53 7.85 15.52 5.62
CA PRO A 53 8.85 14.47 5.76
C PRO A 53 8.58 13.25 4.87
N VAL A 54 7.32 12.84 4.72
CA VAL A 54 6.94 11.72 3.84
C VAL A 54 7.21 12.04 2.38
N ARG A 55 6.88 13.26 1.91
CA ARG A 55 7.17 13.70 0.54
C ARG A 55 8.66 13.69 0.24
N GLU A 56 9.46 14.25 1.15
CA GLU A 56 10.92 14.29 0.99
C GLU A 56 11.51 12.88 0.84
N GLU A 57 11.09 11.94 1.68
CA GLU A 57 11.60 10.57 1.64
C GLU A 57 11.09 9.80 0.43
N LEU A 58 9.81 9.95 0.06
CA LEU A 58 9.25 9.30 -1.12
C LEU A 58 9.82 9.87 -2.43
N ALA A 59 10.19 11.14 -2.47
CA ALA A 59 10.85 11.73 -3.63
C ALA A 59 12.20 11.06 -3.95
N LYS A 60 12.87 10.50 -2.95
CA LYS A 60 14.11 9.72 -3.12
C LYS A 60 13.86 8.33 -3.70
N ALA A 61 12.64 7.78 -3.51
CA ALA A 61 12.28 6.45 -3.97
C ALA A 61 11.88 6.38 -5.45
N GLY A 62 11.48 7.51 -6.04
CA GLY A 62 11.12 7.56 -7.45
C GLY A 62 10.71 8.96 -7.90
N SER A 63 10.88 9.25 -9.19
CA SER A 63 10.63 10.58 -9.77
C SER A 63 9.58 10.56 -10.89
N ALA A 64 8.85 9.46 -11.07
CA ALA A 64 7.85 9.38 -12.13
C ALA A 64 6.71 10.37 -11.88
N GLN A 65 6.28 11.04 -12.95
CA GLN A 65 5.23 12.07 -12.90
C GLN A 65 3.92 11.57 -12.29
N LEU A 66 3.66 10.27 -12.38
CA LEU A 66 2.52 9.60 -11.76
C LEU A 66 2.52 9.73 -10.23
N TYR A 67 3.68 9.65 -9.60
CA TYR A 67 3.81 9.79 -8.12
C TYR A 67 3.72 11.23 -7.67
N THR A 68 4.25 12.18 -8.48
CA THR A 68 4.20 13.60 -8.12
C THR A 68 2.76 14.06 -7.89
N GLY A 69 1.82 13.60 -8.73
CA GLY A 69 0.40 13.90 -8.54
C GLY A 69 -0.22 13.32 -7.27
N LEU A 70 0.26 12.15 -6.81
CA LEU A 70 -0.18 11.55 -5.55
C LEU A 70 0.41 12.26 -4.35
N LEU A 71 1.65 12.73 -4.44
CA LEU A 71 2.36 13.40 -3.36
C LEU A 71 1.88 14.84 -3.11
N THR A 72 1.09 15.43 -4.00
CA THR A 72 0.47 16.75 -3.78
C THR A 72 -0.72 16.71 -2.82
N ASN A 73 -1.23 15.51 -2.49
CA ASN A 73 -2.31 15.37 -1.51
C ASN A 73 -1.82 15.63 -0.10
N GLU A 74 -2.77 15.94 0.78
CA GLU A 74 -2.60 15.98 2.23
C GLU A 74 -2.94 14.63 2.86
N ASP A 75 -2.57 14.44 4.13
CA ASP A 75 -2.83 13.21 4.91
C ASP A 75 -2.24 11.95 4.25
N LEU A 76 -0.99 12.03 3.79
CA LEU A 76 -0.34 10.96 3.01
C LEU A 76 -0.28 9.62 3.76
N ILE A 77 -0.01 9.65 5.07
CA ILE A 77 0.03 8.45 5.91
C ILE A 77 -1.37 7.83 6.03
N GLN A 78 -2.40 8.63 6.35
CA GLN A 78 -3.77 8.16 6.50
C GLN A 78 -4.30 7.59 5.17
N ARG A 79 -4.02 8.27 4.05
CA ARG A 79 -4.41 7.81 2.71
C ARG A 79 -3.72 6.52 2.32
N SER A 80 -2.40 6.42 2.52
CA SER A 80 -1.65 5.19 2.20
C SER A 80 -2.12 4.02 3.06
N THR A 81 -2.37 4.24 4.34
CA THR A 81 -2.92 3.24 5.26
C THR A 81 -4.31 2.79 4.82
N GLY A 82 -5.19 3.73 4.42
CA GLY A 82 -6.51 3.41 3.89
C GLY A 82 -6.46 2.64 2.56
N VAL A 83 -5.48 2.93 1.70
CA VAL A 83 -5.23 2.17 0.46
C VAL A 83 -4.80 0.73 0.79
N ILE A 84 -3.84 0.55 1.69
CA ILE A 84 -3.36 -0.76 2.12
C ILE A 84 -4.50 -1.58 2.72
N ASP A 85 -5.29 -1.00 3.61
CA ASP A 85 -6.45 -1.67 4.20
C ASP A 85 -7.49 -2.08 3.14
N GLY A 86 -7.86 -1.17 2.24
CA GLY A 86 -8.79 -1.44 1.16
C GLY A 86 -8.28 -2.55 0.22
N MET A 87 -6.99 -2.50 -0.18
CA MET A 87 -6.36 -3.54 -0.99
C MET A 87 -6.35 -4.89 -0.27
N SER A 88 -6.06 -4.90 1.03
CA SER A 88 -6.07 -6.12 1.85
C SER A 88 -7.42 -6.83 1.81
N ARG A 89 -8.50 -6.09 1.62
CA ARG A 89 -9.88 -6.58 1.53
C ARG A 89 -10.38 -6.74 0.10
N GLY A 90 -9.58 -6.39 -0.91
CA GLY A 90 -9.96 -6.47 -2.32
C GLY A 90 -10.96 -5.41 -2.75
N LEU A 91 -10.98 -4.27 -2.10
CA LEU A 91 -11.84 -3.15 -2.46
C LEU A 91 -11.28 -2.36 -3.64
N VAL A 92 -12.17 -1.81 -4.47
CA VAL A 92 -11.79 -0.92 -5.57
C VAL A 92 -11.56 0.49 -5.01
N LEU A 93 -10.33 0.99 -5.13
CA LEU A 93 -9.84 2.18 -4.44
C LEU A 93 -9.90 3.48 -5.27
N GLN A 94 -10.68 3.52 -6.34
CA GLN A 94 -10.71 4.66 -7.28
C GLN A 94 -10.93 6.04 -6.61
N LYS A 95 -11.62 6.09 -5.47
CA LYS A 95 -11.89 7.34 -4.74
C LYS A 95 -10.73 7.76 -3.83
N ILE A 96 -9.97 6.80 -3.31
CA ILE A 96 -8.87 7.04 -2.37
C ILE A 96 -7.56 7.25 -3.13
N LEU A 97 -7.39 6.51 -4.23
CA LEU A 97 -6.23 6.57 -5.11
C LEU A 97 -6.66 7.10 -6.49
N PRO A 98 -6.74 8.43 -6.66
CA PRO A 98 -7.19 9.05 -7.91
C PRO A 98 -6.09 8.98 -8.98
N LEU A 99 -5.81 7.77 -9.48
CA LEU A 99 -4.91 7.61 -10.62
C LEU A 99 -5.61 8.11 -11.89
N PRO A 100 -4.91 8.83 -12.76
CA PRO A 100 -5.44 9.21 -14.06
C PRO A 100 -5.81 7.93 -14.83
N ARG A 101 -6.83 8.02 -15.68
CA ARG A 101 -7.21 6.86 -16.50
C ARG A 101 -6.18 6.67 -17.62
N PRO A 102 -5.89 5.44 -18.04
CA PRO A 102 -5.05 5.20 -19.20
C PRO A 102 -5.64 5.88 -20.44
N GLU A 103 -4.79 6.48 -21.24
CA GLU A 103 -5.21 7.12 -22.49
C GLU A 103 -5.64 6.10 -23.54
N GLY A 104 -6.48 6.53 -24.48
CA GLY A 104 -7.00 5.70 -25.55
C GLY A 104 -8.18 4.79 -25.15
N ALA A 105 -8.86 4.23 -26.14
CA ALA A 105 -9.95 3.28 -25.94
C ALA A 105 -9.43 1.85 -25.77
N PHE A 106 -10.15 1.04 -25.02
CA PHE A 106 -9.94 -0.41 -25.03
C PHE A 106 -10.40 -0.99 -26.37
N THR A 107 -9.55 -1.80 -26.99
CA THR A 107 -9.82 -2.49 -28.25
C THR A 107 -9.63 -3.99 -28.10
N ALA A 108 -10.42 -4.73 -28.82
CA ALA A 108 -10.32 -6.18 -28.94
C ALA A 108 -10.32 -6.57 -30.43
N LEU A 109 -9.63 -7.65 -30.75
CA LEU A 109 -9.52 -8.20 -32.12
C LEU A 109 -10.26 -9.53 -32.16
N GLU A 110 -10.84 -9.83 -33.33
CA GLU A 110 -11.38 -11.16 -33.59
C GLU A 110 -10.34 -11.93 -34.42
N LEU A 111 -9.77 -12.99 -33.82
CA LEU A 111 -8.82 -13.88 -34.47
C LEU A 111 -9.36 -15.30 -34.41
N GLU A 112 -9.51 -15.91 -35.60
CA GLU A 112 -9.97 -17.30 -35.74
C GLU A 112 -11.31 -17.59 -35.02
N GLY A 113 -12.21 -16.61 -34.98
CA GLY A 113 -13.50 -16.70 -34.29
C GLY A 113 -13.44 -16.54 -32.76
N GLN A 114 -12.30 -16.16 -32.21
CA GLN A 114 -12.12 -15.83 -30.80
C GLN A 114 -11.87 -14.33 -30.64
N VAL A 115 -12.48 -13.76 -29.60
CA VAL A 115 -12.23 -12.36 -29.24
C VAL A 115 -11.02 -12.32 -28.30
N VAL A 116 -9.95 -11.66 -28.75
CA VAL A 116 -8.71 -11.47 -28.00
C VAL A 116 -8.48 -9.98 -27.74
N VAL A 117 -7.73 -9.68 -26.68
CA VAL A 117 -7.36 -8.30 -26.36
C VAL A 117 -6.35 -7.81 -27.40
N ASP A 118 -6.60 -6.63 -27.98
CA ASP A 118 -5.64 -5.99 -28.85
C ASP A 118 -4.36 -5.62 -28.06
N PRO A 119 -3.16 -5.98 -28.52
CA PRO A 119 -1.91 -5.60 -27.86
C PRO A 119 -1.80 -4.11 -27.52
N ALA A 120 -2.30 -3.21 -28.36
CA ALA A 120 -2.36 -1.78 -28.10
C ALA A 120 -3.17 -1.42 -26.84
N SER A 121 -4.09 -2.29 -26.41
CA SER A 121 -4.82 -2.11 -25.15
C SER A 121 -3.94 -2.34 -23.91
N TYR A 122 -2.90 -3.15 -24.00
CA TYR A 122 -1.91 -3.34 -22.93
C TYR A 122 -0.94 -2.18 -22.85
N GLU A 123 -0.48 -1.64 -23.99
CA GLU A 123 0.46 -0.51 -24.08
C GLU A 123 -0.07 0.73 -23.34
N ARG A 124 -1.38 0.86 -23.19
CA ARG A 124 -2.03 1.94 -22.41
C ARG A 124 -1.56 1.96 -20.94
N TYR A 125 -1.06 0.87 -20.43
CA TYR A 125 -0.61 0.71 -19.05
C TYR A 125 0.91 0.79 -18.88
N ASP A 126 1.67 0.97 -19.98
CA ASP A 126 3.15 0.98 -19.94
C ASP A 126 3.70 2.10 -19.05
N ALA A 127 3.05 3.28 -19.05
CA ALA A 127 3.45 4.36 -18.17
C ALA A 127 3.31 4.00 -16.68
N TYR A 128 2.25 3.25 -16.33
CA TYR A 128 2.02 2.77 -14.95
C TYR A 128 3.01 1.68 -14.58
N ALA A 129 3.19 0.70 -15.45
CA ALA A 129 4.15 -0.39 -15.25
C ALA A 129 5.58 0.16 -15.12
N GLY A 130 5.96 1.08 -16.00
CA GLY A 130 7.25 1.76 -15.96
C GLY A 130 7.45 2.57 -14.68
N ALA A 131 6.41 3.28 -14.24
CA ALA A 131 6.45 4.01 -12.97
C ALA A 131 6.73 3.06 -11.80
N VAL A 132 5.98 1.95 -11.68
CA VAL A 132 6.19 0.96 -10.62
C VAL A 132 7.58 0.32 -10.72
N ALA A 133 8.01 -0.06 -11.92
CA ALA A 133 9.32 -0.69 -12.14
C ALA A 133 10.51 0.25 -11.84
N SER A 134 10.29 1.57 -11.89
CA SER A 134 11.33 2.57 -11.58
C SER A 134 11.51 2.84 -10.09
N LEU A 135 10.66 2.28 -9.22
CA LEU A 135 10.75 2.49 -7.77
C LEU A 135 11.99 1.85 -7.17
N ASN A 136 12.68 2.61 -6.34
CA ASN A 136 13.75 2.08 -5.52
C ASN A 136 13.16 1.35 -4.30
N THR A 137 13.17 0.02 -4.35
CA THR A 137 12.58 -0.83 -3.32
C THR A 137 13.28 -0.67 -1.96
N GLU A 138 14.59 -0.49 -1.93
CA GLU A 138 15.34 -0.30 -0.67
C GLU A 138 14.92 1.01 0.01
N GLN A 139 14.76 2.07 -0.78
CA GLN A 139 14.28 3.35 -0.27
C GLN A 139 12.83 3.25 0.23
N LEU A 140 11.95 2.53 -0.49
CA LEU A 140 10.57 2.30 -0.02
C LEU A 140 10.52 1.54 1.30
N VAL A 141 11.37 0.53 1.47
CA VAL A 141 11.49 -0.21 2.74
C VAL A 141 11.98 0.70 3.86
N SER A 142 12.94 1.58 3.57
CA SER A 142 13.42 2.58 4.55
C SER A 142 12.31 3.54 4.98
N VAL A 143 11.56 4.08 4.03
CA VAL A 143 10.40 4.95 4.28
C VAL A 143 9.35 4.22 5.12
N PHE A 144 9.03 2.98 4.76
CA PHE A 144 8.09 2.17 5.53
C PHE A 144 8.54 2.02 6.99
N HIS A 145 9.80 1.64 7.25
CA HIS A 145 10.29 1.47 8.61
C HIS A 145 10.30 2.78 9.41
N GLN A 146 10.60 3.89 8.74
CA GLN A 146 10.62 5.21 9.37
C GLN A 146 9.23 5.66 9.82
N PHE A 147 8.22 5.48 8.96
CA PHE A 147 6.86 5.97 9.20
C PHE A 147 5.88 4.90 9.69
N ARG A 148 6.33 3.66 9.87
CA ARG A 148 5.49 2.56 10.36
C ARG A 148 4.71 2.87 11.62
N PRO A 149 5.29 3.53 12.68
CA PRO A 149 4.52 3.88 13.87
C PRO A 149 3.33 4.80 13.57
N LEU A 150 3.49 5.73 12.62
CA LEU A 150 2.40 6.61 12.19
C LEU A 150 1.35 5.86 11.36
N MET A 151 1.77 4.89 10.53
CA MET A 151 0.85 4.02 9.79
C MET A 151 0.02 3.15 10.74
N GLU A 152 0.64 2.60 11.80
CA GLU A 152 -0.05 1.85 12.85
C GLU A 152 -1.06 2.74 13.60
N GLN A 153 -0.69 4.00 13.87
CA GLN A 153 -1.59 4.98 14.47
C GLN A 153 -2.78 5.30 13.54
N ALA A 154 -2.52 5.59 12.27
CA ALA A 154 -3.57 5.83 11.28
C ALA A 154 -4.48 4.60 11.10
N TYR A 155 -3.93 3.38 11.21
CA TYR A 155 -4.71 2.14 11.18
C TYR A 155 -5.64 2.02 12.39
N ALA A 156 -5.18 2.48 13.56
CA ALA A 156 -6.03 2.55 14.75
C ALA A 156 -7.18 3.57 14.59
N GLU A 157 -6.95 4.68 13.88
CA GLU A 157 -8.01 5.66 13.56
C GLU A 157 -9.10 5.06 12.65
N LEU A 158 -8.77 4.04 11.83
CA LEU A 158 -9.76 3.28 11.07
C LEU A 158 -10.58 2.31 11.94
N GLY A 159 -10.27 2.19 13.23
CA GLY A 159 -10.97 1.33 14.18
C GLY A 159 -10.38 -0.08 14.31
N TYR A 160 -9.16 -0.33 13.84
CA TYR A 160 -8.49 -1.64 13.92
C TYR A 160 -7.34 -1.62 14.93
N PRO A 161 -6.95 -2.79 15.47
CA PRO A 161 -5.78 -2.89 16.32
C PRO A 161 -4.50 -2.47 15.53
N PRO A 162 -3.66 -1.55 16.05
CA PRO A 162 -2.44 -1.12 15.35
C PRO A 162 -1.53 -2.28 14.93
N ALA A 163 -1.39 -3.29 15.77
CA ALA A 163 -0.57 -4.48 15.52
C ALA A 163 -1.04 -5.33 14.32
N GLU A 164 -2.26 -5.13 13.82
CA GLU A 164 -2.78 -5.82 12.64
C GLU A 164 -2.41 -5.13 11.33
N PHE A 165 -1.77 -3.97 11.37
CA PHE A 165 -1.38 -3.24 10.18
C PHE A 165 -0.42 -4.04 9.28
N ASP A 166 0.57 -4.72 9.85
CA ASP A 166 1.51 -5.56 9.09
C ASP A 166 0.77 -6.70 8.37
N ASN A 167 -0.22 -7.30 9.02
CA ASN A 167 -1.06 -8.33 8.39
C ASN A 167 -1.89 -7.77 7.23
N ALA A 168 -2.39 -6.54 7.35
CA ALA A 168 -3.10 -5.88 6.28
C ALA A 168 -2.15 -5.60 5.09
N LEU A 169 -0.94 -5.12 5.35
CA LEU A 169 0.09 -4.89 4.33
C LEU A 169 0.44 -6.18 3.59
N VAL A 170 0.74 -7.27 4.31
CA VAL A 170 1.06 -8.56 3.71
C VAL A 170 -0.10 -9.06 2.84
N ARG A 171 -1.34 -9.01 3.33
CA ARG A 171 -2.53 -9.40 2.54
C ARG A 171 -2.70 -8.53 1.29
N ALA A 172 -2.41 -7.23 1.38
CA ALA A 172 -2.47 -6.33 0.23
C ALA A 172 -1.44 -6.73 -0.85
N LEU A 173 -0.20 -7.01 -0.43
CA LEU A 173 0.87 -7.47 -1.33
C LEU A 173 0.54 -8.83 -1.95
N ASP A 174 0.05 -9.79 -1.17
CA ASP A 174 -0.37 -11.10 -1.66
C ASP A 174 -1.44 -10.99 -2.75
N ARG A 175 -2.39 -10.06 -2.61
CA ARG A 175 -3.42 -9.81 -3.63
C ARG A 175 -2.83 -9.25 -4.92
N VAL A 176 -1.85 -8.36 -4.83
CA VAL A 176 -1.16 -7.82 -6.02
C VAL A 176 -0.43 -8.96 -6.74
N ILE A 177 0.32 -9.79 -5.98
CA ILE A 177 1.09 -10.92 -6.53
C ILE A 177 0.16 -11.98 -7.15
N ALA A 178 -1.00 -12.23 -6.54
CA ALA A 178 -1.97 -13.20 -7.01
C ALA A 178 -2.82 -12.71 -8.19
N THR A 179 -2.61 -11.46 -8.68
CA THR A 179 -3.36 -10.94 -9.83
C THR A 179 -3.06 -11.79 -11.08
N PRO A 180 -4.09 -12.37 -11.74
CA PRO A 180 -3.87 -13.25 -12.88
C PRO A 180 -3.38 -12.47 -14.10
N GLU A 181 -2.46 -13.07 -14.85
CA GLU A 181 -2.12 -12.60 -16.19
C GLU A 181 -3.26 -12.92 -17.16
N ILE A 182 -3.79 -11.91 -17.81
CA ILE A 182 -4.78 -12.07 -18.89
C ILE A 182 -3.99 -12.35 -20.17
N ARG A 183 -4.22 -13.51 -20.77
CA ARG A 183 -3.63 -13.91 -22.04
C ARG A 183 -4.67 -13.87 -23.15
#